data_692d1c4f79759a44e7cabd91aa38c326
#
_entry.id   692d1c4f79759a44e7cabd91aa38c326
#
_cell.length_a   1.000
_cell.length_b   1.000
_cell.length_c   1.000
_cell.angle_alpha   90.00
_cell.angle_beta   90.00
_cell.angle_gamma   90.00
#
_symmetry.space_group_name_H-M   'P 1'
#
loop_
_entity.id
_entity.type
_entity.pdbx_description
1 polymer ?
#
loop_
_entity_poly.entity_id
_entity_poly.type
_entity_poly.pdbx_seq_one_letter_code
_entity_poly.pdbx_strand_id
1 'polypeptide(L)'
;VTIPEEIAKVAIHLYTGIRTRATVDAFDGTPVNIAAGNTAGQYSDSWEGEATDNEIVLSPERYYPADGSPVYLRGYYPAAPLNNGKVEYTLTGQEDLMLSVEQSGSITEQFDAVKTPLTYRHLLSQLNFTLKLKGTTDSYRIRSVHINGLASTAVVDLGSEAIEPLGNAGPVIVYTDPGTGGFPITNGTVTLPGYVLVQPEATLTLDLVLNVDGNPSNDKTFKNLPVKFEAGGSEGGSAYEVEISLEVPDTPDIPDDPDEPDNPDIPDEPDTPDPEPENNIKVTVTVKVTDWNPGDQGGVTVDPYKQR
;
A
#
# COMPACT_ATOMS: atom_id res chain seq x y z
N VAL A 1 -34.39 -21.73 45.83
CA VAL A 1 -33.66 -20.47 45.52
C VAL A 1 -32.81 -20.81 44.31
N THR A 2 -33.30 -20.48 43.15
CA THR A 2 -32.50 -20.56 41.89
C THR A 2 -31.46 -19.47 41.98
N ILE A 3 -30.18 -19.88 42.02
CA ILE A 3 -29.07 -18.96 41.84
C ILE A 3 -29.20 -18.44 40.41
N PRO A 4 -29.20 -17.11 40.19
CA PRO A 4 -29.15 -16.60 38.82
C PRO A 4 -27.90 -17.19 38.13
N GLU A 5 -28.06 -17.83 36.98
CA GLU A 5 -26.95 -18.14 36.10
C GLU A 5 -26.18 -16.84 35.89
N GLU A 6 -24.96 -16.83 36.35
CA GLU A 6 -24.07 -15.66 36.19
C GLU A 6 -23.69 -15.59 34.70
N ILE A 7 -24.39 -14.71 34.00
CA ILE A 7 -24.17 -14.49 32.57
C ILE A 7 -22.82 -13.76 32.47
N ALA A 8 -21.76 -14.47 32.04
CA ALA A 8 -20.45 -13.86 31.88
C ALA A 8 -20.37 -13.09 30.57
N LYS A 9 -20.03 -11.81 30.67
CA LYS A 9 -19.82 -10.91 29.54
C LYS A 9 -18.53 -11.27 28.79
N VAL A 10 -18.58 -11.21 27.47
CA VAL A 10 -17.38 -11.35 26.62
C VAL A 10 -16.59 -10.05 26.68
N ALA A 11 -15.34 -10.12 27.15
CA ALA A 11 -14.36 -9.04 27.07
C ALA A 11 -13.29 -9.41 26.06
N ILE A 12 -13.03 -8.55 25.08
CA ILE A 12 -12.07 -8.78 24.01
C ILE A 12 -10.90 -7.83 24.21
N HIS A 13 -9.70 -8.38 24.31
CA HIS A 13 -8.47 -7.63 24.52
C HIS A 13 -7.64 -7.58 23.24
N LEU A 14 -7.09 -6.40 22.95
CA LEU A 14 -6.14 -6.18 21.87
C LEU A 14 -4.70 -6.35 22.38
N TYR A 15 -3.85 -6.96 21.58
CA TYR A 15 -2.43 -6.99 21.87
C TYR A 15 -1.76 -5.74 21.30
N THR A 16 -1.38 -4.81 22.18
CA THR A 16 -0.65 -3.58 21.84
C THR A 16 0.86 -3.71 21.96
N GLY A 17 1.35 -4.89 22.37
CA GLY A 17 2.77 -5.19 22.55
C GLY A 17 3.52 -5.32 21.25
N ILE A 18 4.30 -4.31 21.00
CA ILE A 18 5.56 -4.24 20.24
C ILE A 18 5.92 -5.52 19.47
N ARG A 19 6.06 -5.36 18.18
CA ARG A 19 6.79 -6.20 17.23
C ARG A 19 5.94 -7.16 16.46
N THR A 20 5.32 -6.65 15.52
CA THR A 20 5.43 -7.00 14.11
C THR A 20 4.36 -6.26 13.34
N ARG A 21 4.74 -5.20 12.66
CA ARG A 21 4.13 -4.74 11.41
C ARG A 21 2.69 -4.19 11.44
N ALA A 22 2.02 -4.13 12.60
CA ALA A 22 0.83 -3.34 12.81
C ALA A 22 0.98 -2.58 14.13
N THR A 23 1.01 -1.28 14.10
CA THR A 23 0.93 -0.45 15.31
C THR A 23 -0.54 -0.26 15.63
N VAL A 24 -1.00 -0.87 16.72
CA VAL A 24 -2.39 -0.80 17.19
C VAL A 24 -2.78 0.62 17.62
N ASP A 25 -1.81 1.52 17.80
CA ASP A 25 -2.06 2.94 18.04
C ASP A 25 -2.92 3.62 16.94
N ALA A 26 -3.01 2.99 15.76
CA ALA A 26 -3.90 3.43 14.68
C ALA A 26 -5.36 3.01 14.88
N PHE A 27 -5.66 2.13 15.82
CA PHE A 27 -7.02 1.61 16.03
C PHE A 27 -7.84 2.34 17.09
N ASP A 28 -7.21 3.14 17.93
CA ASP A 28 -7.94 3.83 19.02
C ASP A 28 -9.06 4.72 18.45
N GLY A 29 -10.29 4.51 18.94
CA GLY A 29 -11.50 5.15 18.41
C GLY A 29 -11.96 4.61 17.05
N THR A 30 -11.41 3.49 16.56
CA THR A 30 -11.73 2.95 15.23
C THR A 30 -12.79 1.85 15.32
N PRO A 31 -13.83 1.89 14.46
CA PRO A 31 -14.79 0.79 14.35
C PRO A 31 -14.11 -0.48 13.82
N VAL A 32 -14.33 -1.58 14.50
CA VAL A 32 -13.85 -2.90 14.11
C VAL A 32 -14.99 -3.90 14.18
N ASN A 33 -14.94 -4.94 13.37
CA ASN A 33 -15.91 -6.02 13.46
C ASN A 33 -15.21 -7.29 13.95
N ILE A 34 -15.97 -8.06 14.74
CA ILE A 34 -15.55 -9.36 15.26
C ILE A 34 -16.47 -10.42 14.68
N ALA A 35 -15.93 -11.25 13.82
CA ALA A 35 -16.63 -12.43 13.35
C ALA A 35 -16.70 -13.46 14.47
N ALA A 36 -17.89 -14.01 14.71
CA ALA A 36 -18.16 -14.96 15.77
C ALA A 36 -18.81 -16.24 15.24
N GLY A 37 -18.45 -17.36 15.84
CA GLY A 37 -19.00 -18.67 15.53
C GLY A 37 -18.84 -19.65 16.67
N ASN A 38 -19.50 -20.80 16.55
CA ASN A 38 -19.43 -21.91 17.53
C ASN A 38 -18.52 -23.04 17.09
N THR A 39 -17.86 -22.89 15.94
CA THR A 39 -16.92 -23.85 15.36
C THR A 39 -15.71 -23.09 14.82
N ALA A 40 -14.50 -23.58 15.06
CA ALA A 40 -13.27 -23.00 14.57
C ALA A 40 -13.30 -22.75 13.05
N GLY A 41 -12.90 -21.58 12.60
CA GLY A 41 -12.87 -21.19 11.20
C GLY A 41 -14.24 -21.00 10.55
N GLN A 42 -15.35 -21.08 11.28
CA GLN A 42 -16.69 -20.91 10.76
C GLN A 42 -17.41 -19.78 11.50
N TYR A 43 -17.64 -18.69 10.78
CA TYR A 43 -18.22 -17.48 11.35
C TYR A 43 -19.60 -17.22 10.74
N SER A 44 -20.61 -17.16 11.59
CA SER A 44 -22.01 -16.93 11.20
C SER A 44 -22.59 -15.63 11.70
N ASP A 45 -21.89 -14.94 12.62
CA ASP A 45 -22.33 -13.67 13.21
C ASP A 45 -21.19 -12.65 13.13
N SER A 46 -21.55 -11.38 13.10
CA SER A 46 -20.61 -10.26 13.14
C SER A 46 -21.01 -9.33 14.28
N TRP A 47 -20.07 -9.08 15.19
CA TRP A 47 -20.25 -8.18 16.31
C TRP A 47 -19.55 -6.87 16.02
N GLU A 48 -20.25 -5.78 16.26
CA GLU A 48 -19.68 -4.44 16.12
C GLU A 48 -18.97 -4.04 17.41
N GLY A 49 -17.84 -3.38 17.27
CA GLY A 49 -17.06 -2.87 18.38
C GLY A 49 -16.22 -1.68 17.97
N GLU A 50 -15.68 -1.01 18.97
CA GLU A 50 -14.74 0.08 18.83
C GLU A 50 -13.48 -0.24 19.62
N ALA A 51 -12.31 -0.09 18.98
CA ALA A 51 -11.04 -0.27 19.64
C ALA A 51 -10.75 0.92 20.56
N THR A 52 -10.52 0.66 21.84
CA THR A 52 -10.26 1.68 22.86
C THR A 52 -9.31 1.10 23.92
N ASP A 53 -8.20 1.77 24.20
CA ASP A 53 -7.29 1.44 25.31
C ASP A 53 -6.92 -0.06 25.42
N ASN A 54 -6.55 -0.72 24.34
CA ASN A 54 -6.22 -2.15 24.28
C ASN A 54 -7.40 -3.13 24.44
N GLU A 55 -8.62 -2.64 24.28
CA GLU A 55 -9.82 -3.46 24.30
C GLU A 55 -10.69 -3.17 23.08
N ILE A 56 -11.56 -4.10 22.73
CA ILE A 56 -12.67 -3.84 21.80
C ILE A 56 -13.95 -3.78 22.61
N VAL A 57 -14.51 -2.60 22.69
CA VAL A 57 -15.78 -2.36 23.38
C VAL A 57 -16.91 -2.75 22.43
N LEU A 58 -17.57 -3.87 22.72
CA LEU A 58 -18.67 -4.39 21.91
C LEU A 58 -19.97 -3.61 22.14
N SER A 59 -20.67 -3.31 21.06
CA SER A 59 -21.99 -2.69 21.09
C SER A 59 -22.95 -3.40 20.12
N PRO A 60 -23.99 -4.08 20.59
CA PRO A 60 -24.34 -4.33 22.01
C PRO A 60 -23.36 -5.30 22.70
N GLU A 61 -23.41 -5.32 24.04
CA GLU A 61 -22.67 -6.29 24.83
C GLU A 61 -22.99 -7.73 24.41
N ARG A 62 -21.98 -8.59 24.47
CA ARG A 62 -22.10 -10.01 24.12
C ARG A 62 -21.75 -10.88 25.33
N TYR A 63 -22.35 -12.04 25.40
CA TYR A 63 -22.23 -12.97 26.51
C TYR A 63 -21.87 -14.35 26.01
N TYR A 64 -21.11 -15.11 26.83
CA TYR A 64 -20.81 -16.48 26.51
C TYR A 64 -22.08 -17.35 26.51
N PRO A 65 -22.12 -18.43 25.71
CA PRO A 65 -23.22 -19.40 25.75
C PRO A 65 -23.38 -19.99 27.14
N ALA A 66 -24.62 -20.00 27.65
CA ALA A 66 -24.94 -20.47 29.01
C ALA A 66 -24.71 -22.00 29.18
N ASP A 67 -24.71 -22.74 28.07
CA ASP A 67 -24.43 -24.17 28.04
C ASP A 67 -22.93 -24.52 28.15
N GLY A 68 -22.07 -23.48 28.24
CA GLY A 68 -20.62 -23.65 28.33
C GLY A 68 -19.92 -23.97 27.01
N SER A 69 -20.65 -23.96 25.89
CA SER A 69 -20.03 -24.17 24.59
C SER A 69 -19.05 -23.04 24.26
N PRO A 70 -17.97 -23.33 23.50
CA PRO A 70 -17.00 -22.30 23.13
C PRO A 70 -17.57 -21.36 22.08
N VAL A 71 -17.09 -20.12 22.09
CA VAL A 71 -17.23 -19.17 21.01
C VAL A 71 -15.86 -18.91 20.39
N TYR A 72 -15.79 -18.91 19.07
CA TYR A 72 -14.59 -18.60 18.28
C TYR A 72 -14.73 -17.22 17.70
N LEU A 73 -13.70 -16.40 17.87
CA LEU A 73 -13.70 -14.99 17.47
C LEU A 73 -12.52 -14.69 16.55
N ARG A 74 -12.78 -13.86 15.54
CA ARG A 74 -11.78 -13.31 14.66
C ARG A 74 -12.12 -11.86 14.34
N GLY A 75 -11.22 -10.95 14.67
CA GLY A 75 -11.35 -9.55 14.33
C GLY A 75 -10.95 -9.27 12.89
N TYR A 76 -11.65 -8.37 12.21
CA TYR A 76 -11.33 -7.93 10.86
C TYR A 76 -11.54 -6.42 10.69
N TYR A 77 -10.73 -5.83 9.84
CA TYR A 77 -10.70 -4.40 9.57
C TYR A 77 -10.41 -4.14 8.08
N PRO A 78 -10.99 -3.09 7.47
CA PRO A 78 -12.03 -2.20 7.98
C PRO A 78 -13.34 -2.91 8.31
N ALA A 79 -14.20 -2.26 9.12
CA ALA A 79 -15.52 -2.78 9.41
C ALA A 79 -16.34 -2.90 8.11
N ALA A 80 -16.90 -4.09 7.86
CA ALA A 80 -17.67 -4.37 6.67
C ALA A 80 -18.66 -5.55 6.91
N PRO A 81 -19.70 -5.71 6.09
CA PRO A 81 -20.66 -6.79 6.25
C PRO A 81 -20.03 -8.18 6.07
N LEU A 82 -20.32 -9.07 7.02
CA LEU A 82 -19.95 -10.48 6.93
C LEU A 82 -21.02 -11.25 6.13
N ASN A 83 -20.59 -12.03 5.15
CA ASN A 83 -21.47 -12.88 4.37
C ASN A 83 -20.88 -14.30 4.25
N ASN A 84 -21.50 -15.26 4.92
CA ASN A 84 -21.05 -16.65 4.92
C ASN A 84 -19.54 -16.84 5.22
N GLY A 85 -19.05 -16.18 6.26
CA GLY A 85 -17.63 -16.21 6.66
C GLY A 85 -16.68 -15.43 5.77
N LYS A 86 -17.19 -14.65 4.83
CA LYS A 86 -16.42 -13.82 3.89
C LYS A 86 -16.78 -12.35 4.03
N VAL A 87 -15.79 -11.50 3.76
CA VAL A 87 -15.94 -10.04 3.75
C VAL A 87 -15.42 -9.52 2.41
N GLU A 88 -16.16 -8.62 1.78
CA GLU A 88 -15.79 -8.00 0.51
C GLU A 88 -15.37 -6.55 0.73
N TYR A 89 -14.27 -6.15 0.11
CA TYR A 89 -13.71 -4.81 0.18
C TYR A 89 -13.48 -4.24 -1.23
N THR A 90 -13.82 -2.98 -1.41
CA THR A 90 -13.37 -2.22 -2.59
C THR A 90 -11.93 -1.77 -2.36
N LEU A 91 -11.07 -1.91 -3.38
CA LEU A 91 -9.67 -1.53 -3.31
C LEU A 91 -9.40 -0.31 -4.18
N THR A 92 -8.87 0.74 -3.57
CA THR A 92 -8.40 1.97 -4.24
C THR A 92 -6.89 2.15 -4.12
N GLY A 93 -6.22 1.25 -3.38
CA GLY A 93 -4.81 1.33 -3.05
C GLY A 93 -4.53 2.01 -1.71
N GLN A 94 -5.57 2.36 -0.93
CA GLN A 94 -5.45 3.02 0.37
C GLN A 94 -6.05 2.21 1.52
N GLU A 95 -6.82 1.18 1.22
CA GLU A 95 -7.50 0.35 2.21
C GLU A 95 -6.51 -0.60 2.89
N ASP A 96 -6.31 -0.44 4.19
CA ASP A 96 -5.50 -1.34 4.99
C ASP A 96 -6.36 -2.48 5.54
N LEU A 97 -6.33 -3.61 4.83
CA LEU A 97 -7.06 -4.79 5.26
C LEU A 97 -6.28 -5.54 6.33
N MET A 98 -6.91 -5.74 7.49
CA MET A 98 -6.29 -6.47 8.58
C MET A 98 -7.20 -7.58 9.12
N LEU A 99 -6.56 -8.65 9.58
CA LEU A 99 -7.21 -9.81 10.15
C LEU A 99 -6.48 -10.24 11.43
N SER A 100 -7.25 -10.55 12.49
CA SER A 100 -6.64 -11.06 13.69
C SER A 100 -6.41 -12.57 13.62
N VAL A 101 -5.57 -13.08 14.53
CA VAL A 101 -5.58 -14.51 14.85
C VAL A 101 -6.95 -14.90 15.40
N GLU A 102 -7.38 -16.16 15.16
CA GLU A 102 -8.58 -16.71 15.81
C GLU A 102 -8.30 -16.94 17.28
N GLN A 103 -9.25 -16.57 18.13
CA GLN A 103 -9.25 -16.89 19.55
C GLN A 103 -10.53 -17.63 19.92
N SER A 104 -10.47 -18.47 20.94
CA SER A 104 -11.64 -19.15 21.47
C SER A 104 -11.76 -18.94 22.98
N GLY A 105 -13.01 -18.89 23.45
CA GLY A 105 -13.30 -18.76 24.86
C GLY A 105 -14.67 -19.33 25.23
N SER A 106 -14.91 -19.56 26.50
CA SER A 106 -16.18 -20.05 27.04
C SER A 106 -16.47 -19.41 28.39
N ILE A 107 -17.62 -19.69 28.99
CA ILE A 107 -17.95 -19.19 30.30
C ILE A 107 -16.94 -19.66 31.39
N THR A 108 -16.34 -20.83 31.21
CA THR A 108 -15.35 -21.40 32.13
C THR A 108 -13.90 -21.06 31.78
N GLU A 109 -13.66 -20.66 30.55
CA GLU A 109 -12.35 -20.26 30.05
C GLU A 109 -12.51 -18.97 29.23
N GLN A 110 -12.64 -17.86 29.95
CA GLN A 110 -12.93 -16.56 29.36
C GLN A 110 -11.74 -15.99 28.60
N PHE A 111 -11.97 -15.12 27.63
CA PHE A 111 -10.92 -14.38 26.95
C PHE A 111 -10.10 -13.56 27.94
N ASP A 112 -8.81 -13.52 27.73
CA ASP A 112 -7.80 -12.96 28.63
C ASP A 112 -6.79 -12.12 27.86
N ALA A 113 -6.40 -10.98 28.40
CA ALA A 113 -5.48 -10.03 27.75
C ALA A 113 -4.09 -10.61 27.43
N VAL A 114 -3.68 -11.66 28.13
CA VAL A 114 -2.36 -12.27 27.96
C VAL A 114 -2.41 -13.56 27.15
N LYS A 115 -3.45 -14.39 27.37
CA LYS A 115 -3.55 -15.72 26.77
C LYS A 115 -4.24 -15.68 25.41
N THR A 116 -5.25 -14.84 25.26
CA THR A 116 -6.11 -14.81 24.09
C THR A 116 -6.33 -13.39 23.52
N PRO A 117 -5.27 -12.56 23.40
CA PRO A 117 -5.41 -11.24 22.77
C PRO A 117 -5.66 -11.39 21.28
N LEU A 118 -6.47 -10.52 20.69
CA LEU A 118 -6.57 -10.41 19.25
C LEU A 118 -5.35 -9.65 18.71
N THR A 119 -4.51 -10.36 17.97
CA THR A 119 -3.34 -9.79 17.29
C THR A 119 -3.65 -9.67 15.81
N TYR A 120 -3.70 -8.45 15.30
CA TYR A 120 -3.97 -8.18 13.89
C TYR A 120 -2.70 -8.21 13.05
N ARG A 121 -2.86 -8.60 11.78
CA ARG A 121 -1.83 -8.51 10.75
C ARG A 121 -2.40 -7.86 9.50
N HIS A 122 -1.59 -7.12 8.78
CA HIS A 122 -1.94 -6.61 7.47
C HIS A 122 -2.05 -7.76 6.47
N LEU A 123 -3.03 -7.68 5.57
CA LEU A 123 -3.25 -8.66 4.52
C LEU A 123 -2.66 -8.21 3.18
N LEU A 124 -2.51 -6.92 2.97
CA LEU A 124 -1.97 -6.32 1.76
C LEU A 124 -0.47 -6.04 1.90
N SER A 125 0.17 -5.74 0.79
CA SER A 125 1.57 -5.31 0.71
C SER A 125 1.62 -3.80 0.55
N GLN A 126 2.53 -3.12 1.27
CA GLN A 126 2.72 -1.68 1.15
C GLN A 126 3.85 -1.36 0.16
N LEU A 127 3.60 -0.44 -0.77
CA LEU A 127 4.61 0.08 -1.69
C LEU A 127 4.90 1.55 -1.37
N ASN A 128 6.16 1.84 -1.05
CA ASN A 128 6.70 3.19 -0.91
C ASN A 128 7.57 3.50 -2.13
N PHE A 129 7.62 4.76 -2.57
CA PHE A 129 8.25 5.12 -3.83
C PHE A 129 9.39 6.11 -3.63
N THR A 130 10.55 5.80 -4.21
CA THR A 130 11.71 6.69 -4.26
C THR A 130 12.15 6.89 -5.70
N LEU A 131 12.72 8.07 -5.97
CA LEU A 131 13.27 8.41 -7.27
C LEU A 131 14.74 8.75 -7.13
N LYS A 132 15.52 8.33 -8.11
CA LYS A 132 16.94 8.59 -8.17
C LYS A 132 17.33 9.09 -9.56
N LEU A 133 17.95 10.25 -9.60
CA LEU A 133 18.47 10.85 -10.83
C LEU A 133 20.00 10.69 -10.90
N LYS A 134 20.51 10.24 -12.04
CA LYS A 134 21.93 10.07 -12.33
C LYS A 134 22.29 10.66 -13.69
N GLY A 135 23.54 11.06 -13.85
CA GLY A 135 24.13 11.44 -15.14
C GLY A 135 23.81 12.86 -15.60
N THR A 136 23.20 13.70 -14.74
CA THR A 136 22.91 15.10 -15.13
C THR A 136 22.80 16.00 -13.93
N THR A 137 23.07 17.29 -14.14
CA THR A 137 22.77 18.41 -13.21
C THR A 137 21.45 19.10 -13.55
N ASP A 138 20.78 18.71 -14.62
CA ASP A 138 19.53 19.32 -15.06
C ASP A 138 18.39 19.06 -14.08
N SER A 139 17.43 19.98 -14.05
CA SER A 139 16.28 19.89 -13.19
C SER A 139 15.17 19.11 -13.87
N TYR A 140 14.93 17.90 -13.42
CA TYR A 140 13.79 17.09 -13.82
C TYR A 140 12.65 17.20 -12.80
N ARG A 141 11.42 17.02 -13.27
CA ARG A 141 10.23 17.04 -12.42
C ARG A 141 9.30 15.89 -12.74
N ILE A 142 8.75 15.25 -11.72
CA ILE A 142 7.71 14.24 -11.88
C ILE A 142 6.35 14.94 -11.99
N ARG A 143 5.63 14.68 -13.08
CA ARG A 143 4.26 15.15 -13.29
C ARG A 143 3.25 14.16 -12.74
N SER A 144 3.48 12.87 -12.97
CA SER A 144 2.64 11.83 -12.39
C SER A 144 3.37 10.50 -12.29
N VAL A 145 2.97 9.71 -11.31
CA VAL A 145 3.32 8.29 -11.16
C VAL A 145 2.02 7.54 -10.88
N HIS A 146 1.75 6.52 -11.68
CA HIS A 146 0.60 5.64 -11.49
C HIS A 146 1.09 4.19 -11.41
N ILE A 147 0.41 3.39 -10.61
CA ILE A 147 0.62 1.95 -10.55
C ILE A 147 -0.58 1.22 -11.14
N ASN A 148 -0.34 0.20 -11.94
CA ASN A 148 -1.36 -0.60 -12.62
C ASN A 148 -1.27 -2.05 -12.15
N GLY A 149 -2.39 -2.80 -12.25
CA GLY A 149 -2.45 -4.21 -11.88
C GLY A 149 -3.08 -4.47 -10.52
N LEU A 150 -3.65 -3.43 -9.87
CA LEU A 150 -4.43 -3.62 -8.66
C LEU A 150 -5.79 -4.24 -9.00
N ALA A 151 -6.25 -5.14 -8.13
CA ALA A 151 -7.64 -5.58 -8.13
C ALA A 151 -8.55 -4.42 -7.68
N SER A 152 -9.78 -4.37 -8.19
CA SER A 152 -10.78 -3.39 -7.75
C SER A 152 -11.52 -3.83 -6.49
N THR A 153 -11.48 -5.12 -6.19
CA THR A 153 -12.17 -5.73 -5.06
C THR A 153 -11.32 -6.85 -4.47
N ALA A 154 -11.41 -7.07 -3.17
CA ALA A 154 -10.86 -8.22 -2.50
C ALA A 154 -11.95 -8.91 -1.67
N VAL A 155 -12.09 -10.22 -1.81
CA VAL A 155 -12.90 -11.06 -0.92
C VAL A 155 -11.96 -11.75 0.05
N VAL A 156 -12.14 -11.48 1.35
CA VAL A 156 -11.37 -12.10 2.43
C VAL A 156 -12.21 -13.20 3.05
N ASP A 157 -11.74 -14.44 2.96
CA ASP A 157 -12.32 -15.59 3.65
C ASP A 157 -11.72 -15.66 5.06
N LEU A 158 -12.56 -15.41 6.07
CA LEU A 158 -12.09 -15.32 7.45
C LEU A 158 -11.67 -16.67 8.03
N GLY A 159 -12.20 -17.76 7.52
CA GLY A 159 -11.86 -19.10 7.97
C GLY A 159 -10.49 -19.57 7.46
N SER A 160 -10.27 -19.48 6.16
CA SER A 160 -9.01 -19.87 5.54
C SER A 160 -7.94 -18.80 5.51
N GLU A 161 -8.29 -17.55 5.85
CA GLU A 161 -7.44 -16.35 5.77
C GLU A 161 -6.99 -16.00 4.34
N ALA A 162 -7.65 -16.57 3.35
CA ALA A 162 -7.36 -16.35 1.95
C ALA A 162 -7.93 -15.01 1.46
N ILE A 163 -7.19 -14.33 0.59
CA ILE A 163 -7.64 -13.16 -0.14
C ILE A 163 -7.86 -13.56 -1.60
N GLU A 164 -9.04 -13.32 -2.12
CA GLU A 164 -9.38 -13.48 -3.53
C GLU A 164 -9.50 -12.09 -4.17
N PRO A 165 -8.48 -11.65 -4.95
CA PRO A 165 -8.55 -10.39 -5.67
C PRO A 165 -9.41 -10.53 -6.91
N LEU A 166 -10.30 -9.56 -7.15
CA LEU A 166 -11.23 -9.55 -8.27
C LEU A 166 -11.21 -8.23 -9.02
N GLY A 167 -11.46 -8.30 -10.33
CA GLY A 167 -11.56 -7.13 -11.18
C GLY A 167 -10.23 -6.41 -11.40
N ASN A 168 -10.31 -5.16 -11.87
CA ASN A 168 -9.18 -4.28 -12.12
C ASN A 168 -9.56 -2.85 -11.73
N ALA A 169 -8.81 -2.23 -10.83
CA ALA A 169 -9.02 -0.86 -10.37
C ALA A 169 -8.65 0.20 -11.42
N GLY A 170 -7.97 -0.21 -12.51
CA GLY A 170 -7.32 0.74 -13.41
C GLY A 170 -6.06 1.36 -12.81
N PRO A 171 -5.55 2.47 -13.38
CA PRO A 171 -4.38 3.16 -12.85
C PRO A 171 -4.67 3.77 -11.47
N VAL A 172 -3.90 3.38 -10.46
CA VAL A 172 -3.95 3.96 -9.12
C VAL A 172 -2.90 5.06 -9.01
N ILE A 173 -3.28 6.22 -8.50
CA ILE A 173 -2.41 7.38 -8.38
C ILE A 173 -1.45 7.18 -7.21
N VAL A 174 -0.15 7.15 -7.50
CA VAL A 174 0.92 7.29 -6.51
C VAL A 174 1.19 8.78 -6.25
N TYR A 175 1.35 9.52 -7.34
CA TYR A 175 1.57 10.96 -7.32
C TYR A 175 0.96 11.60 -8.58
N THR A 176 0.36 12.76 -8.41
CA THR A 176 -0.05 13.65 -9.50
C THR A 176 0.27 15.08 -9.11
N ASP A 177 0.88 15.82 -10.04
CA ASP A 177 1.20 17.23 -9.84
C ASP A 177 -0.07 18.06 -9.60
N PRO A 178 -0.17 18.77 -8.47
CA PRO A 178 -1.32 19.63 -8.16
C PRO A 178 -1.34 20.94 -8.97
N GLY A 179 -0.54 21.05 -10.02
CA GLY A 179 -0.42 22.25 -10.85
C GLY A 179 0.76 23.16 -10.47
N THR A 180 1.70 22.66 -9.69
CA THR A 180 2.90 23.41 -9.26
C THR A 180 4.10 23.24 -10.20
N GLY A 181 3.92 22.57 -11.32
CA GLY A 181 4.96 22.27 -12.31
C GLY A 181 5.70 20.97 -12.07
N GLY A 182 5.19 20.12 -11.19
CA GLY A 182 5.72 18.79 -10.91
C GLY A 182 6.61 18.73 -9.66
N PHE A 183 6.83 17.51 -9.17
CA PHE A 183 7.70 17.23 -8.02
C PHE A 183 9.16 17.27 -8.46
N PRO A 184 10.00 18.15 -7.89
CA PRO A 184 11.37 18.32 -8.35
C PRO A 184 12.23 17.13 -7.96
N ILE A 185 13.04 16.64 -8.90
CA ILE A 185 14.08 15.66 -8.63
C ILE A 185 15.41 16.41 -8.66
N THR A 186 16.04 16.49 -7.50
CA THR A 186 17.40 16.98 -7.38
C THR A 186 18.40 15.83 -7.48
N ASN A 187 19.66 16.12 -7.78
CA ASN A 187 20.70 15.11 -7.79
C ASN A 187 20.72 14.33 -6.46
N GLY A 188 20.47 13.01 -6.53
CA GLY A 188 20.33 12.16 -5.37
C GLY A 188 19.02 11.35 -5.36
N THR A 189 18.61 10.91 -4.17
CA THR A 189 17.37 10.16 -3.96
C THR A 189 16.31 11.05 -3.34
N VAL A 190 15.09 10.99 -3.87
CA VAL A 190 13.93 11.74 -3.39
C VAL A 190 12.78 10.76 -3.13
N THR A 191 12.13 10.88 -1.99
CA THR A 191 10.95 10.06 -1.64
C THR A 191 9.67 10.75 -2.10
N LEU A 192 8.81 10.03 -2.81
CA LEU A 192 7.46 10.51 -3.11
C LEU A 192 6.59 10.42 -1.85
N PRO A 193 5.70 11.39 -1.65
CA PRO A 193 4.77 11.33 -0.53
C PRO A 193 3.74 10.23 -0.72
N GLY A 194 3.34 9.58 0.37
CA GLY A 194 2.33 8.54 0.37
C GLY A 194 2.84 7.13 0.06
N TYR A 195 1.91 6.20 0.03
CA TYR A 195 2.13 4.78 -0.28
C TYR A 195 0.91 4.24 -1.03
N VAL A 196 1.06 3.04 -1.60
CA VAL A 196 -0.06 2.28 -2.19
C VAL A 196 -0.09 0.89 -1.58
N LEU A 197 -1.28 0.44 -1.20
CA LEU A 197 -1.53 -0.91 -0.71
C LEU A 197 -2.02 -1.78 -1.86
N VAL A 198 -1.37 -2.93 -2.07
CA VAL A 198 -1.63 -3.84 -3.18
C VAL A 198 -1.89 -5.25 -2.68
N GLN A 199 -2.68 -6.02 -3.40
CA GLN A 199 -2.87 -7.44 -3.10
C GLN A 199 -1.53 -8.19 -3.21
N PRO A 200 -1.29 -9.23 -2.39
CA PRO A 200 -0.11 -10.08 -2.52
C PRO A 200 0.00 -10.71 -3.92
N GLU A 201 1.23 -11.01 -4.34
CA GLU A 201 1.56 -11.65 -5.62
C GLU A 201 1.05 -10.90 -6.86
N ALA A 202 0.72 -9.61 -6.74
CA ALA A 202 0.24 -8.81 -7.86
C ALA A 202 1.30 -8.65 -8.96
N THR A 203 0.87 -8.78 -10.21
CA THR A 203 1.69 -8.38 -11.36
C THR A 203 1.47 -6.91 -11.62
N LEU A 204 2.44 -6.08 -11.26
CA LEU A 204 2.33 -4.64 -11.28
C LEU A 204 3.17 -4.02 -12.38
N THR A 205 2.66 -2.93 -12.96
CA THR A 205 3.43 -2.02 -13.82
C THR A 205 3.27 -0.58 -13.36
N LEU A 206 4.22 0.26 -13.73
CA LEU A 206 4.26 1.66 -13.36
C LEU A 206 4.25 2.53 -14.62
N ASP A 207 3.43 3.59 -14.60
CA ASP A 207 3.44 4.65 -15.60
C ASP A 207 4.02 5.91 -14.97
N LEU A 208 4.95 6.56 -15.68
CA LEU A 208 5.67 7.75 -15.24
C LEU A 208 5.55 8.84 -16.29
N VAL A 209 5.22 10.06 -15.87
CA VAL A 209 5.34 11.27 -16.68
C VAL A 209 6.40 12.16 -16.08
N LEU A 210 7.45 12.41 -16.85
CA LEU A 210 8.61 13.21 -16.49
C LEU A 210 8.63 14.50 -17.31
N ASN A 211 8.79 15.62 -16.66
CA ASN A 211 9.04 16.92 -17.29
C ASN A 211 10.53 17.28 -17.19
N VAL A 212 11.09 17.74 -18.31
CA VAL A 212 12.53 17.96 -18.44
C VAL A 212 12.94 19.41 -18.18
N ASP A 213 12.08 20.38 -18.56
CA ASP A 213 12.46 21.80 -18.58
C ASP A 213 11.40 22.75 -17.99
N GLY A 214 10.36 22.20 -17.39
CA GLY A 214 9.22 22.97 -16.87
C GLY A 214 8.15 23.29 -17.93
N ASN A 215 8.38 23.00 -19.21
CA ASN A 215 7.40 23.15 -20.26
C ASN A 215 6.55 21.88 -20.42
N PRO A 216 5.22 21.91 -20.19
CA PRO A 216 4.36 20.73 -20.32
C PRO A 216 4.38 20.08 -21.71
N SER A 217 4.74 20.83 -22.75
CA SER A 217 4.84 20.29 -24.12
C SER A 217 6.01 19.32 -24.29
N ASN A 218 6.97 19.35 -23.34
CA ASN A 218 8.17 18.51 -23.33
C ASN A 218 8.08 17.36 -22.29
N ASP A 219 6.85 17.03 -21.86
CA ASP A 219 6.63 15.90 -20.97
C ASP A 219 6.95 14.57 -21.68
N LYS A 220 7.81 13.76 -21.05
CA LYS A 220 8.14 12.41 -21.51
C LYS A 220 7.32 11.39 -20.72
N THR A 221 6.66 10.48 -21.41
CA THR A 221 5.82 9.45 -20.82
C THR A 221 6.45 8.08 -20.97
N PHE A 222 6.62 7.38 -19.88
CA PHE A 222 7.06 6.00 -19.81
C PHE A 222 5.90 5.15 -19.31
N LYS A 223 5.54 4.11 -20.05
CA LYS A 223 4.38 3.25 -19.72
C LYS A 223 4.78 1.81 -19.50
N ASN A 224 3.97 1.13 -18.67
CA ASN A 224 4.09 -0.29 -18.42
C ASN A 224 5.50 -0.71 -17.94
N LEU A 225 6.18 0.14 -17.17
CA LEU A 225 7.46 -0.20 -16.55
C LEU A 225 7.22 -1.34 -15.54
N PRO A 226 7.83 -2.51 -15.68
CA PRO A 226 7.55 -3.64 -14.80
C PRO A 226 8.06 -3.38 -13.38
N VAL A 227 7.21 -3.59 -12.38
CA VAL A 227 7.58 -3.61 -10.96
C VAL A 227 7.89 -5.05 -10.59
N LYS A 228 9.18 -5.38 -10.47
CA LYS A 228 9.62 -6.75 -10.24
C LYS A 228 10.06 -6.94 -8.80
N PHE A 229 9.33 -7.79 -8.09
CA PHE A 229 9.72 -8.25 -6.77
C PHE A 229 10.82 -9.34 -6.88
N GLU A 230 11.67 -9.42 -5.88
CA GLU A 230 12.56 -10.56 -5.72
C GLU A 230 11.72 -11.83 -5.48
N ALA A 231 12.28 -12.99 -5.65
CA ALA A 231 11.64 -14.31 -5.72
C ALA A 231 10.27 -14.44 -5.03
N GLY A 232 9.20 -14.68 -5.81
CA GLY A 232 7.89 -15.08 -5.31
C GLY A 232 6.80 -14.01 -5.30
N GLY A 233 7.10 -12.76 -5.66
CA GLY A 233 6.10 -11.68 -5.64
C GLY A 233 6.05 -10.89 -4.33
N SER A 234 5.03 -10.06 -4.16
CA SER A 234 4.81 -9.33 -2.91
C SER A 234 4.08 -10.21 -1.90
N GLU A 235 4.44 -10.08 -0.62
CA GLU A 235 3.84 -10.83 0.48
C GLU A 235 2.94 -9.93 1.33
N GLY A 236 1.78 -10.42 1.74
CA GLY A 236 0.87 -9.73 2.64
C GLY A 236 1.57 -9.38 3.97
N GLY A 237 1.32 -8.17 4.47
CA GLY A 237 1.96 -7.65 5.66
C GLY A 237 3.43 -7.26 5.49
N SER A 238 3.95 -7.25 4.27
CA SER A 238 5.30 -6.78 3.95
C SER A 238 5.27 -5.42 3.28
N ALA A 239 6.29 -4.61 3.54
CA ALA A 239 6.49 -3.33 2.88
C ALA A 239 7.68 -3.38 1.92
N TYR A 240 7.58 -2.63 0.85
CA TYR A 240 8.55 -2.58 -0.23
C TYR A 240 8.86 -1.14 -0.61
N GLU A 241 10.12 -0.86 -0.87
CA GLU A 241 10.58 0.35 -1.52
C GLU A 241 10.71 0.11 -3.02
N VAL A 242 9.96 0.86 -3.81
CA VAL A 242 10.03 0.88 -5.28
C VAL A 242 10.92 2.06 -5.69
N GLU A 243 12.17 1.77 -6.04
CA GLU A 243 13.13 2.78 -6.52
C GLU A 243 12.99 2.94 -8.04
N ILE A 244 12.67 4.15 -8.49
CA ILE A 244 12.64 4.56 -9.89
C ILE A 244 13.94 5.28 -10.20
N SER A 245 14.87 4.63 -10.88
CA SER A 245 16.15 5.21 -11.28
C SER A 245 16.04 5.79 -12.69
N LEU A 246 16.34 7.06 -12.82
CA LEU A 246 16.44 7.82 -14.06
C LEU A 246 17.92 8.04 -14.38
N GLU A 247 18.38 7.51 -15.49
CA GLU A 247 19.75 7.68 -15.97
C GLU A 247 19.71 8.46 -17.28
N VAL A 248 20.30 9.63 -17.27
CA VAL A 248 20.48 10.45 -18.47
C VAL A 248 21.85 10.09 -19.04
N PRO A 249 21.92 9.58 -20.28
CA PRO A 249 23.21 9.30 -20.91
C PRO A 249 24.03 10.58 -21.03
N ASP A 250 25.32 10.51 -20.73
CA ASP A 250 26.24 11.58 -21.08
C ASP A 250 26.17 11.78 -22.60
N THR A 251 25.90 12.99 -23.05
CA THR A 251 26.08 13.35 -24.46
C THR A 251 27.55 13.08 -24.76
N PRO A 252 27.88 12.18 -25.73
CA PRO A 252 29.27 12.03 -26.12
C PRO A 252 29.78 13.40 -26.54
N ASP A 253 30.86 13.87 -25.91
CA ASP A 253 31.61 15.00 -26.46
C ASP A 253 31.93 14.63 -27.91
N ILE A 254 31.28 15.29 -28.86
CA ILE A 254 31.69 15.22 -30.25
C ILE A 254 33.10 15.84 -30.22
N PRO A 255 34.15 15.09 -30.52
CA PRO A 255 35.47 15.69 -30.58
C PRO A 255 35.38 16.81 -31.61
N ASP A 256 35.77 18.04 -31.20
CA ASP A 256 36.01 19.10 -32.17
C ASP A 256 36.91 18.53 -33.28
N ASP A 257 36.36 18.46 -34.49
CA ASP A 257 37.16 17.99 -35.63
C ASP A 257 38.33 18.97 -35.85
N PRO A 258 39.56 18.60 -35.52
CA PRO A 258 40.68 19.49 -35.69
C PRO A 258 41.02 19.52 -37.17
N ASP A 259 40.69 20.62 -37.80
CA ASP A 259 41.26 21.03 -39.09
C ASP A 259 40.75 20.31 -40.35
N GLU A 260 39.48 20.51 -40.76
CA GLU A 260 39.26 20.55 -42.20
C GLU A 260 39.86 21.86 -42.76
N PRO A 261 40.86 21.80 -43.67
CA PRO A 261 41.35 22.99 -44.30
C PRO A 261 40.25 23.62 -45.17
N ASP A 262 40.01 24.91 -44.98
CA ASP A 262 39.10 25.72 -45.82
C ASP A 262 39.27 25.40 -47.31
N ASN A 263 38.26 24.71 -47.87
CA ASN A 263 38.22 24.49 -49.31
C ASN A 263 37.30 25.61 -49.89
N PRO A 264 37.87 26.61 -50.61
CA PRO A 264 37.16 27.84 -50.98
C PRO A 264 36.17 27.72 -52.14
N ASP A 265 35.89 26.53 -52.67
CA ASP A 265 35.16 26.37 -53.94
C ASP A 265 33.91 25.48 -53.93
N ILE A 266 33.39 25.13 -52.72
CA ILE A 266 32.06 24.43 -52.64
C ILE A 266 31.04 25.38 -52.04
N PRO A 267 29.89 25.68 -52.71
CA PRO A 267 28.81 26.43 -52.09
C PRO A 267 28.32 25.65 -50.90
N ASP A 268 28.15 26.34 -49.76
CA ASP A 268 27.57 25.78 -48.53
C ASP A 268 26.26 25.05 -48.85
N GLU A 269 26.24 23.73 -48.69
CA GLU A 269 25.00 22.99 -48.58
C GLU A 269 24.22 23.56 -47.39
N PRO A 270 22.90 23.78 -47.51
CA PRO A 270 22.14 24.28 -46.40
C PRO A 270 22.30 23.30 -45.22
N ASP A 271 22.70 23.85 -44.08
CA ASP A 271 22.83 23.12 -42.84
C ASP A 271 21.59 22.23 -42.62
N THR A 272 21.74 20.95 -42.80
CA THR A 272 20.78 20.01 -42.28
C THR A 272 20.87 20.15 -40.79
N PRO A 273 19.77 20.54 -40.10
CA PRO A 273 19.85 20.62 -38.63
C PRO A 273 20.33 19.29 -38.09
N ASP A 274 21.38 19.35 -37.31
CA ASP A 274 21.89 18.21 -36.56
C ASP A 274 20.66 17.52 -35.89
N PRO A 275 20.54 16.21 -36.02
CA PRO A 275 19.48 15.53 -35.27
C PRO A 275 19.68 15.85 -33.79
N GLU A 276 18.71 16.58 -33.20
CA GLU A 276 18.74 16.85 -31.76
C GLU A 276 19.07 15.53 -31.02
N PRO A 277 20.05 15.54 -30.12
CA PRO A 277 20.41 14.34 -29.39
C PRO A 277 19.13 13.79 -28.74
N GLU A 278 18.66 12.63 -29.20
CA GLU A 278 17.56 11.95 -28.57
C GLU A 278 17.96 11.72 -27.11
N ASN A 279 17.43 12.53 -26.20
CA ASN A 279 17.60 12.39 -24.77
C ASN A 279 16.96 11.06 -24.35
N ASN A 280 17.67 9.96 -24.59
CA ASN A 280 17.26 8.61 -24.25
C ASN A 280 17.42 8.39 -22.74
N ILE A 281 16.51 8.97 -21.96
CA ILE A 281 16.46 8.71 -20.52
C ILE A 281 16.16 7.24 -20.32
N LYS A 282 17.07 6.54 -19.67
CA LYS A 282 16.85 5.15 -19.25
C LYS A 282 16.14 5.13 -17.91
N VAL A 283 14.97 4.50 -17.86
CA VAL A 283 14.20 4.31 -16.63
C VAL A 283 14.34 2.86 -16.18
N THR A 284 14.73 2.67 -14.92
CA THR A 284 14.83 1.35 -14.29
C THR A 284 14.02 1.35 -13.00
N VAL A 285 13.21 0.32 -12.79
CA VAL A 285 12.44 0.13 -11.56
C VAL A 285 13.00 -1.07 -10.81
N THR A 286 13.40 -0.86 -9.56
CA THR A 286 13.88 -1.91 -8.64
C THR A 286 13.04 -1.91 -7.37
N VAL A 287 12.84 -3.09 -6.79
CA VAL A 287 12.04 -3.27 -5.58
C VAL A 287 12.89 -3.91 -4.49
N LYS A 288 12.81 -3.38 -3.28
CA LYS A 288 13.50 -3.90 -2.09
C LYS A 288 12.51 -4.02 -0.95
N VAL A 289 12.69 -5.04 -0.10
CA VAL A 289 11.94 -5.13 1.17
C VAL A 289 12.38 -4.00 2.10
N THR A 290 11.44 -3.36 2.73
CA THR A 290 11.66 -2.30 3.72
C THR A 290 10.77 -2.51 4.94
N ASP A 291 10.94 -1.69 5.96
CA ASP A 291 10.04 -1.67 7.10
C ASP A 291 8.68 -1.07 6.72
N TRP A 292 7.62 -1.60 7.32
CA TRP A 292 6.28 -1.05 7.17
C TRP A 292 6.25 0.39 7.70
N ASN A 293 5.77 1.30 6.87
CA ASN A 293 5.64 2.70 7.25
C ASN A 293 4.22 2.96 7.76
N PRO A 294 4.03 3.32 9.02
CA PRO A 294 2.70 3.59 9.60
C PRO A 294 2.05 4.89 9.11
N GLY A 295 2.61 5.54 8.07
CA GLY A 295 2.00 6.74 7.47
C GLY A 295 2.57 8.07 7.98
N ASP A 296 3.61 8.06 8.79
CA ASP A 296 4.26 9.27 9.30
C ASP A 296 5.38 9.76 8.36
N GLN A 297 5.01 10.05 7.12
CA GLN A 297 5.87 10.80 6.20
C GLN A 297 5.29 12.21 6.09
N GLY A 298 5.93 13.16 6.75
CA GLY A 298 5.54 14.56 6.81
C GLY A 298 5.18 15.17 5.46
N GLY A 299 3.90 15.34 5.21
CA GLY A 299 3.38 16.02 4.03
C GLY A 299 2.01 15.48 3.64
N VAL A 300 0.98 16.13 4.17
CA VAL A 300 -0.44 15.90 3.84
C VAL A 300 -0.88 14.47 4.18
N THR A 301 -1.13 14.22 5.44
CA THR A 301 -2.05 13.19 5.88
C THR A 301 -3.41 13.48 5.24
N VAL A 302 -3.69 12.84 4.12
CA VAL A 302 -5.07 12.62 3.74
C VAL A 302 -5.52 11.51 4.68
N ASP A 303 -6.07 11.93 5.82
CA ASP A 303 -6.80 11.01 6.69
C ASP A 303 -8.01 10.52 5.88
N PRO A 304 -8.01 9.28 5.36
CA PRO A 304 -9.10 8.80 4.50
C PRO A 304 -10.40 8.69 5.27
N TYR A 305 -10.38 8.84 6.60
CA TYR A 305 -11.53 8.72 7.50
C TYR A 305 -12.07 10.06 8.01
N LYS A 306 -11.45 11.20 7.63
CA LYS A 306 -11.99 12.54 7.91
C LYS A 306 -12.63 13.19 6.69
N GLN A 307 -13.47 12.49 5.97
CA GLN A 307 -14.47 13.15 5.13
C GLN A 307 -15.75 13.32 5.94
N ARG A 308 -15.97 14.56 6.35
CA ARG A 308 -17.28 15.03 6.82
C ARG A 308 -18.24 15.16 5.66
#